data_7bbc815845831eb6f91af36e9498710d
#
_entry.id   7bbc815845831eb6f91af36e9498710d
#
_cell.length_a   1.000
_cell.length_b   1.000
_cell.length_c   1.000
_cell.angle_alpha   90.00
_cell.angle_beta   90.00
_cell.angle_gamma   90.00
#
_symmetry.space_group_name_H-M   'P 1'
#
loop_
_entity.id
_entity.type
_entity.pdbx_description
1 polymer ?
#
loop_
_entity_poly.entity_id
_entity_poly.type
_entity_poly.pdbx_seq_one_letter_code
_entity_poly.pdbx_strand_id
1 'polypeptide(L)'
;MKKMLMLLLLFAGTLTGFAQATADDEYAAEVKKYIAASKVEETMAQQMDAQFTMLKAQAPITDAQIEEMKKAAVESYRAFVVPKYIEVCKKHLTLDDLKAVNAFYASPAGKKLSESIIPIAEDLTPTLAEWQPKLQEIIMKIMQGL
;
A
#
# COMPACT_ATOMS: atom_id res chain seq x y z
N MET A 1 -42.68 -22.40 42.77
CA MET A 1 -42.41 -21.18 41.99
C MET A 1 -40.93 -20.84 42.12
N LYS A 2 -40.02 -21.62 41.53
CA LYS A 2 -38.53 -21.39 41.50
C LYS A 2 -37.90 -22.17 40.36
N LYS A 3 -38.36 -21.98 39.09
CA LYS A 3 -37.73 -22.60 37.90
C LYS A 3 -37.93 -21.76 36.62
N MET A 4 -37.82 -20.42 36.68
CA MET A 4 -38.02 -19.58 35.52
C MET A 4 -37.12 -18.34 35.52
N LEU A 5 -35.83 -18.52 35.97
CA LEU A 5 -34.85 -17.43 35.95
C LEU A 5 -33.45 -17.91 35.52
N MET A 6 -33.36 -18.80 34.57
CA MET A 6 -32.06 -19.33 34.12
C MET A 6 -31.97 -19.49 32.59
N LEU A 7 -32.62 -18.62 31.82
CA LEU A 7 -32.58 -18.68 30.35
C LEU A 7 -32.34 -17.31 29.67
N LEU A 8 -31.74 -16.37 30.38
CA LEU A 8 -31.49 -15.01 29.82
C LEU A 8 -30.02 -14.58 29.82
N LEU A 9 -29.06 -15.51 29.99
CA LEU A 9 -27.63 -15.19 30.02
C LEU A 9 -26.81 -15.82 28.91
N LEU A 10 -27.44 -16.42 27.89
CA LEU A 10 -26.71 -17.06 26.76
C LEU A 10 -26.83 -16.32 25.42
N PHE A 11 -27.41 -15.11 25.39
CA PHE A 11 -27.57 -14.36 24.12
C PHE A 11 -26.67 -13.14 23.98
N ALA A 12 -25.81 -12.85 24.95
CA ALA A 12 -24.88 -11.70 24.88
C ALA A 12 -23.57 -11.99 24.12
N GLY A 13 -23.25 -13.27 23.88
CA GLY A 13 -21.96 -13.64 23.25
C GLY A 13 -21.93 -13.61 21.73
N THR A 14 -23.10 -13.62 21.06
CA THR A 14 -23.14 -13.72 19.60
C THR A 14 -23.22 -12.36 18.90
N LEU A 15 -23.71 -11.32 19.54
CA LEU A 15 -23.83 -9.97 18.97
C LEU A 15 -22.47 -9.26 18.87
N THR A 16 -21.53 -9.55 19.77
CA THR A 16 -20.19 -8.96 19.73
C THR A 16 -19.35 -9.50 18.57
N GLY A 17 -19.52 -10.77 18.23
CA GLY A 17 -18.80 -11.39 17.10
C GLY A 17 -19.22 -10.85 15.74
N PHE A 18 -20.51 -10.61 15.52
CA PHE A 18 -21.02 -10.02 14.28
C PHE A 18 -20.65 -8.53 14.14
N ALA A 19 -20.71 -7.77 15.24
CA ALA A 19 -20.32 -6.37 15.23
C ALA A 19 -18.79 -6.21 14.98
N GLN A 20 -17.99 -7.08 15.53
CA GLN A 20 -16.54 -7.08 15.31
C GLN A 20 -16.19 -7.49 13.88
N ALA A 21 -16.81 -8.52 13.32
CA ALA A 21 -16.60 -8.95 11.93
C ALA A 21 -16.96 -7.82 10.95
N THR A 22 -18.12 -7.15 11.14
CA THR A 22 -18.52 -6.03 10.28
C THR A 22 -17.61 -4.81 10.40
N ALA A 23 -17.10 -4.50 11.60
CA ALA A 23 -16.14 -3.42 11.81
C ALA A 23 -14.78 -3.72 11.15
N ASP A 24 -14.34 -4.96 11.20
CA ASP A 24 -13.11 -5.41 10.55
C ASP A 24 -13.24 -5.38 9.02
N ASP A 25 -14.39 -5.73 8.48
CA ASP A 25 -14.69 -5.65 7.05
C ASP A 25 -14.73 -4.19 6.57
N GLU A 26 -15.34 -3.30 7.36
CA GLU A 26 -15.37 -1.86 7.07
C GLU A 26 -13.96 -1.26 7.07
N TYR A 27 -13.15 -1.60 8.08
CA TYR A 27 -11.77 -1.16 8.17
C TYR A 27 -10.95 -1.61 6.94
N ALA A 28 -11.06 -2.88 6.58
CA ALA A 28 -10.39 -3.45 5.42
C ALA A 28 -10.84 -2.76 4.11
N ALA A 29 -12.12 -2.41 3.98
CA ALA A 29 -12.64 -1.68 2.84
C ALA A 29 -12.04 -0.26 2.75
N GLU A 30 -11.93 0.46 3.88
CA GLU A 30 -11.31 1.79 3.92
C GLU A 30 -9.82 1.74 3.59
N VAL A 31 -9.07 0.73 4.07
CA VAL A 31 -7.65 0.55 3.68
C VAL A 31 -7.52 0.28 2.17
N LYS A 32 -8.38 -0.54 1.59
CA LYS A 32 -8.36 -0.78 0.14
C LYS A 32 -8.69 0.48 -0.67
N LYS A 33 -9.62 1.32 -0.20
CA LYS A 33 -9.88 2.64 -0.81
C LYS A 33 -8.65 3.53 -0.76
N TYR A 34 -7.96 3.58 0.38
CA TYR A 34 -6.72 4.31 0.54
C TYR A 34 -5.63 3.83 -0.42
N ILE A 35 -5.39 2.52 -0.52
CA ILE A 35 -4.41 1.93 -1.45
C ILE A 35 -4.70 2.37 -2.90
N ALA A 36 -5.97 2.31 -3.32
CA ALA A 36 -6.38 2.72 -4.66
C ALA A 36 -6.21 4.23 -4.89
N ALA A 37 -6.63 5.05 -3.91
CA ALA A 37 -6.60 6.51 -4.03
C ALA A 37 -5.18 7.09 -3.98
N SER A 38 -4.27 6.48 -3.21
CA SER A 38 -2.88 6.90 -3.05
C SER A 38 -1.94 6.40 -4.15
N LYS A 39 -2.43 5.63 -5.13
CA LYS A 39 -1.64 5.10 -6.25
C LYS A 39 -0.48 4.17 -5.85
N VAL A 40 -0.55 3.57 -4.65
CA VAL A 40 0.51 2.66 -4.16
C VAL A 40 0.73 1.48 -5.10
N GLU A 41 -0.34 0.86 -5.63
CA GLU A 41 -0.21 -0.25 -6.58
C GLU A 41 0.43 0.20 -7.90
N GLU A 42 0.09 1.38 -8.41
CA GLU A 42 0.66 1.93 -9.65
C GLU A 42 2.16 2.23 -9.48
N THR A 43 2.53 2.85 -8.34
CA THR A 43 3.94 3.12 -8.02
C THR A 43 4.75 1.83 -7.91
N MET A 44 4.19 0.80 -7.26
CA MET A 44 4.82 -0.51 -7.18
C MET A 44 4.97 -1.14 -8.56
N ALA A 45 3.94 -1.10 -9.40
CA ALA A 45 3.98 -1.64 -10.75
C ALA A 45 5.08 -0.99 -11.59
N GLN A 46 5.26 0.34 -11.49
CA GLN A 46 6.37 1.04 -12.17
C GLN A 46 7.76 0.62 -11.68
N GLN A 47 7.94 0.42 -10.37
CA GLN A 47 9.20 -0.10 -9.85
C GLN A 47 9.51 -1.51 -10.39
N MET A 48 8.47 -2.33 -10.54
CA MET A 48 8.60 -3.66 -11.14
C MET A 48 8.91 -3.60 -12.64
N ASP A 49 8.35 -2.63 -13.37
CA ASP A 49 8.65 -2.43 -14.79
C ASP A 49 10.15 -2.20 -15.04
N ALA A 50 10.80 -1.40 -14.19
CA ALA A 50 12.24 -1.20 -14.25
C ALA A 50 13.00 -2.52 -14.04
N GLN A 51 12.59 -3.34 -13.07
CA GLN A 51 13.22 -4.63 -12.81
C GLN A 51 13.01 -5.63 -13.96
N PHE A 52 11.80 -5.69 -14.53
CA PHE A 52 11.51 -6.56 -15.67
C PHE A 52 12.23 -6.12 -16.95
N THR A 53 12.40 -4.81 -17.15
CA THR A 53 13.21 -4.27 -18.25
C THR A 53 14.67 -4.72 -18.12
N MET A 54 15.24 -4.66 -16.92
CA MET A 54 16.58 -5.17 -16.66
C MET A 54 16.69 -6.68 -16.88
N LEU A 55 15.67 -7.44 -16.44
CA LEU A 55 15.61 -8.89 -16.64
C LEU A 55 15.57 -9.26 -18.13
N LYS A 56 14.77 -8.53 -18.91
CA LYS A 56 14.70 -8.70 -20.38
C LYS A 56 16.02 -8.45 -21.08
N ALA A 57 16.84 -7.53 -20.56
CA ALA A 57 18.17 -7.25 -21.11
C ALA A 57 19.18 -8.38 -20.82
N GLN A 58 18.92 -9.24 -19.81
CA GLN A 58 19.82 -10.30 -19.36
C GLN A 58 19.39 -11.71 -19.81
N ALA A 59 18.15 -11.89 -20.25
CA ALA A 59 17.58 -13.20 -20.61
C ALA A 59 16.66 -13.09 -21.82
N PRO A 60 16.53 -14.15 -22.63
CA PRO A 60 15.63 -14.16 -23.80
C PRO A 60 14.16 -14.28 -23.37
N ILE A 61 13.62 -13.20 -22.82
CA ILE A 61 12.25 -13.09 -22.33
C ILE A 61 11.43 -12.29 -23.33
N THR A 62 10.27 -12.82 -23.73
CA THR A 62 9.35 -12.16 -24.63
C THR A 62 8.51 -11.08 -23.93
N ASP A 63 7.98 -10.12 -24.66
CA ASP A 63 7.06 -9.11 -24.11
C ASP A 63 5.82 -9.75 -23.50
N ALA A 64 5.28 -10.81 -24.10
CA ALA A 64 4.14 -11.55 -23.55
C ALA A 64 4.45 -12.15 -22.18
N GLN A 65 5.64 -12.71 -21.99
CA GLN A 65 6.09 -13.23 -20.68
C GLN A 65 6.27 -12.12 -19.66
N ILE A 66 6.76 -10.95 -20.05
CA ILE A 66 6.87 -9.78 -19.16
C ILE A 66 5.48 -9.35 -18.69
N GLU A 67 4.49 -9.24 -19.58
CA GLU A 67 3.12 -8.87 -19.19
C GLU A 67 2.47 -9.90 -18.28
N GLU A 68 2.72 -11.19 -18.51
CA GLU A 68 2.26 -12.26 -17.61
C GLU A 68 2.90 -12.15 -16.21
N MET A 69 4.22 -11.89 -16.15
CA MET A 69 4.93 -11.68 -14.88
C MET A 69 4.40 -10.45 -14.12
N LYS A 70 4.13 -9.33 -14.80
CA LYS A 70 3.53 -8.14 -14.21
C LYS A 70 2.16 -8.45 -13.59
N LYS A 71 1.31 -9.12 -14.35
CA LYS A 71 -0.02 -9.53 -13.88
C LYS A 71 0.08 -10.43 -12.65
N ALA A 72 0.90 -11.47 -12.71
CA ALA A 72 1.11 -12.39 -11.61
C ALA A 72 1.66 -11.69 -10.36
N ALA A 73 2.54 -10.71 -10.53
CA ALA A 73 3.11 -9.93 -9.45
C ALA A 73 2.06 -9.05 -8.76
N VAL A 74 1.20 -8.35 -9.52
CA VAL A 74 0.09 -7.56 -8.96
C VAL A 74 -0.90 -8.46 -8.22
N GLU A 75 -1.26 -9.61 -8.78
CA GLU A 75 -2.14 -10.58 -8.11
C GLU A 75 -1.51 -11.10 -6.81
N SER A 76 -0.23 -11.43 -6.83
CA SER A 76 0.53 -11.86 -5.63
C SER A 76 0.57 -10.77 -4.56
N TYR A 77 0.80 -9.51 -4.97
CA TYR A 77 0.75 -8.36 -4.07
C TYR A 77 -0.62 -8.25 -3.37
N ARG A 78 -1.69 -8.30 -4.14
CA ARG A 78 -3.06 -8.22 -3.61
C ARG A 78 -3.40 -9.37 -2.68
N ALA A 79 -2.94 -10.58 -3.02
CA ALA A 79 -3.23 -11.78 -2.22
C ALA A 79 -2.40 -11.85 -0.94
N PHE A 80 -1.15 -11.41 -0.95
CA PHE A 80 -0.21 -11.59 0.15
C PHE A 80 0.07 -10.31 0.92
N VAL A 81 0.34 -9.19 0.23
CA VAL A 81 0.77 -7.95 0.90
C VAL A 81 -0.41 -7.18 1.44
N VAL A 82 -1.50 -7.03 0.68
CA VAL A 82 -2.65 -6.22 1.10
C VAL A 82 -3.27 -6.69 2.42
N PRO A 83 -3.48 -7.99 2.69
CA PRO A 83 -3.98 -8.43 4.00
C PRO A 83 -3.04 -8.06 5.16
N LYS A 84 -1.73 -8.18 4.96
CA LYS A 84 -0.73 -7.78 5.95
C LYS A 84 -0.67 -6.27 6.15
N TYR A 85 -0.83 -5.52 5.08
CA TYR A 85 -0.92 -4.07 5.13
C TYR A 85 -2.12 -3.61 5.97
N ILE A 86 -3.29 -4.25 5.83
CA ILE A 86 -4.48 -3.99 6.67
C ILE A 86 -4.16 -4.24 8.16
N GLU A 87 -3.52 -5.37 8.49
CA GLU A 87 -3.11 -5.68 9.87
C GLU A 87 -2.14 -4.64 10.45
N VAL A 88 -1.22 -4.15 9.63
CA VAL A 88 -0.26 -3.10 10.05
C VAL A 88 -0.97 -1.76 10.23
N CYS A 89 -1.85 -1.37 9.31
CA CYS A 89 -2.63 -0.15 9.43
C CYS A 89 -3.44 -0.10 10.73
N LYS A 90 -4.05 -1.20 11.16
CA LYS A 90 -4.80 -1.30 12.42
C LYS A 90 -3.97 -0.94 13.66
N LYS A 91 -2.64 -1.03 13.59
CA LYS A 91 -1.76 -0.68 14.72
C LYS A 91 -1.48 0.82 14.82
N HIS A 92 -1.69 1.57 13.73
CA HIS A 92 -1.25 2.95 13.62
C HIS A 92 -2.37 3.93 13.29
N LEU A 93 -3.46 3.47 12.68
CA LEU A 93 -4.57 4.29 12.21
C LEU A 93 -5.89 3.76 12.74
N THR A 94 -6.73 4.66 13.19
CA THR A 94 -8.14 4.34 13.50
C THR A 94 -8.97 4.31 12.21
N LEU A 95 -10.19 3.78 12.29
CA LEU A 95 -11.14 3.83 11.18
C LEU A 95 -11.46 5.28 10.77
N ASP A 96 -11.56 6.19 11.74
CA ASP A 96 -11.86 7.60 11.48
C ASP A 96 -10.68 8.30 10.80
N ASP A 97 -9.43 7.97 11.16
CA ASP A 97 -8.24 8.45 10.45
C ASP A 97 -8.26 8.04 8.97
N LEU A 98 -8.58 6.76 8.70
CA LEU A 98 -8.68 6.26 7.32
C LEU A 98 -9.78 6.95 6.53
N LYS A 99 -10.96 7.16 7.14
CA LYS A 99 -12.06 7.91 6.52
C LYS A 99 -11.65 9.34 6.20
N ALA A 100 -10.93 10.01 7.10
CA ALA A 100 -10.44 11.38 6.89
C ALA A 100 -9.41 11.43 5.74
N VAL A 101 -8.45 10.49 5.71
CA VAL A 101 -7.47 10.36 4.64
C VAL A 101 -8.16 10.08 3.29
N ASN A 102 -9.12 9.17 3.26
CA ASN A 102 -9.87 8.87 2.04
C ASN A 102 -10.70 10.07 1.56
N ALA A 103 -11.28 10.85 2.48
CA ALA A 103 -11.98 12.09 2.14
C ALA A 103 -11.02 13.13 1.54
N PHE A 104 -9.79 13.24 2.07
CA PHE A 104 -8.76 14.08 1.48
C PHE A 104 -8.43 13.64 0.04
N TYR A 105 -8.14 12.35 -0.20
CA TYR A 105 -7.85 11.84 -1.55
C TYR A 105 -9.03 11.98 -2.52
N ALA A 106 -10.26 11.97 -2.02
CA ALA A 106 -11.47 12.23 -2.83
C ALA A 106 -11.62 13.71 -3.23
N SER A 107 -10.97 14.62 -2.51
CA SER A 107 -11.01 16.06 -2.79
C SER A 107 -10.26 16.42 -4.08
N PRO A 108 -10.51 17.60 -4.70
CA PRO A 108 -9.75 18.07 -5.86
C PRO A 108 -8.23 18.14 -5.61
N ALA A 109 -7.82 18.59 -4.42
CA ALA A 109 -6.42 18.68 -4.03
C ALA A 109 -5.78 17.31 -3.86
N GLY A 110 -6.46 16.37 -3.19
CA GLY A 110 -5.98 14.99 -3.00
C GLY A 110 -5.86 14.23 -4.31
N LYS A 111 -6.82 14.37 -5.23
CA LYS A 111 -6.75 13.80 -6.57
C LYS A 111 -5.56 14.36 -7.34
N LYS A 112 -5.40 15.70 -7.35
CA LYS A 112 -4.28 16.35 -8.02
C LYS A 112 -2.93 15.88 -7.46
N LEU A 113 -2.81 15.76 -6.13
CA LEU A 113 -1.62 15.24 -5.49
C LEU A 113 -1.33 13.80 -5.94
N SER A 114 -2.31 12.93 -5.85
CA SER A 114 -2.20 11.51 -6.23
C SER A 114 -1.76 11.35 -7.70
N GLU A 115 -2.36 12.11 -8.61
CA GLU A 115 -2.02 12.10 -10.04
C GLU A 115 -0.64 12.67 -10.33
N SER A 116 -0.11 13.52 -9.44
CA SER A 116 1.19 14.18 -9.62
C SER A 116 2.37 13.40 -9.05
N ILE A 117 2.16 12.40 -8.19
CA ILE A 117 3.24 11.65 -7.52
C ILE A 117 4.20 11.04 -8.55
N ILE A 118 3.66 10.35 -9.53
CA ILE A 118 4.45 9.65 -10.56
C ILE A 118 5.18 10.65 -11.47
N PRO A 119 4.50 11.64 -12.11
CA PRO A 119 5.19 12.66 -12.91
C PRO A 119 6.29 13.40 -12.13
N ILE A 120 6.04 13.76 -10.86
CA ILE A 120 7.06 14.42 -10.03
C ILE A 120 8.27 13.51 -9.81
N ALA A 121 8.06 12.22 -9.55
CA ALA A 121 9.16 11.26 -9.38
C ALA A 121 9.97 11.08 -10.68
N GLU A 122 9.30 11.03 -11.82
CA GLU A 122 9.94 10.95 -13.14
C GLU A 122 10.77 12.19 -13.43
N ASP A 123 10.23 13.38 -13.21
CA ASP A 123 10.92 14.66 -13.40
C ASP A 123 12.12 14.84 -12.46
N LEU A 124 12.09 14.23 -11.27
CA LEU A 124 13.21 14.26 -10.32
C LEU A 124 14.33 13.26 -10.65
N THR A 125 14.08 12.26 -11.47
CA THR A 125 15.05 11.20 -11.78
C THR A 125 16.39 11.75 -12.31
N PRO A 126 16.45 12.70 -13.25
CA PRO A 126 17.73 13.29 -13.69
C PRO A 126 18.46 13.99 -12.56
N THR A 127 17.75 14.73 -11.72
CA THR A 127 18.34 15.44 -10.56
C THR A 127 18.96 14.47 -9.56
N LEU A 128 18.29 13.34 -9.31
CA LEU A 128 18.83 12.29 -8.44
C LEU A 128 20.08 11.62 -9.05
N ALA A 129 20.11 11.44 -10.36
CA ALA A 129 21.29 10.92 -11.06
C ALA A 129 22.50 11.89 -10.96
N GLU A 130 22.27 13.20 -11.01
CA GLU A 130 23.32 14.21 -10.81
C GLU A 130 23.76 14.33 -9.33
N TRP A 131 22.87 14.04 -8.40
CA TRP A 131 23.15 14.10 -6.97
C TRP A 131 24.00 12.91 -6.49
N GLN A 132 23.84 11.73 -7.04
CA GLN A 132 24.55 10.52 -6.62
C GLN A 132 26.08 10.67 -6.57
N PRO A 133 26.78 11.19 -7.61
CA PRO A 133 28.22 11.41 -7.54
C PRO A 133 28.63 12.44 -6.49
N LYS A 134 27.81 13.47 -6.24
CA LYS A 134 28.06 14.46 -5.18
C LYS A 134 27.99 13.81 -3.79
N LEU A 135 27.03 12.92 -3.58
CA LEU A 135 26.93 12.15 -2.34
C LEU A 135 28.15 11.25 -2.14
N GLN A 136 28.61 10.58 -3.20
CA GLN A 136 29.82 9.73 -3.13
C GLN A 136 31.06 10.57 -2.78
N GLU A 137 31.21 11.76 -3.35
CA GLU A 137 32.32 12.68 -3.02
C GLU A 137 32.29 13.07 -1.53
N ILE A 138 31.11 13.41 -0.99
CA ILE A 138 30.93 13.73 0.43
C ILE A 138 31.32 12.55 1.31
N ILE A 139 30.87 11.34 0.98
CA ILE A 139 31.20 10.12 1.73
C ILE A 139 32.70 9.89 1.72
N MET A 140 33.34 10.01 0.56
CA MET A 140 34.80 9.84 0.43
C MET A 140 35.58 10.86 1.27
N LYS A 141 35.19 12.14 1.27
CA LYS A 141 35.82 13.18 2.12
C LYS A 141 35.72 12.81 3.60
N ILE A 142 34.51 12.42 4.05
CA ILE A 142 34.30 12.02 5.46
C ILE A 142 35.19 10.80 5.83
N MET A 143 35.26 9.81 4.95
CA MET A 143 36.07 8.62 5.19
C MET A 143 37.60 8.91 5.22
N GLN A 144 38.05 9.94 4.52
CA GLN A 144 39.44 10.38 4.50
C GLN A 144 39.81 11.35 5.63
N GLY A 145 38.85 11.73 6.47
CA GLY A 145 39.06 12.67 7.58
C GLY A 145 39.22 14.13 7.14
N LEU A 146 38.73 14.49 5.95
CA LEU A 146 38.78 15.83 5.35
C LEU A 146 37.51 16.60 5.57
#